data_01257888625d0ee2c78f978022f027b0
#
_entry.id   01257888625d0ee2c78f978022f027b0
#
_cell.length_a   1.000
_cell.length_b   1.000
_cell.length_c   1.000
_cell.angle_alpha   90.00
_cell.angle_beta   90.00
_cell.angle_gamma   90.00
#
_symmetry.space_group_name_H-M   'P 1'
#
loop_
_entity.id
_entity.type
_entity.pdbx_description
1 polymer ?
#
loop_
_entity_poly.entity_id
_entity_poly.type
_entity_poly.pdbx_seq_one_letter_code
_entity_poly.pdbx_strand_id
1 'polypeptide(L)'
;MNKENLEYKKLFEQKKYSELIFLIQASKKEEELSAGELNLLGVTRLLVEKNEKTIKMSLKNFEKAYLKDKNSKIGLDALKNFINLTVDLYKFPETEIDTNKTLNYFKEARNFWGYDKNLMLAIKRLYWRLNEVSKVQSILFEMIKNQEHDSTTLCSYIYSRGFDNNWKQKDFFEFAEFLQKKTIDIEKNNLVKLKATKSKKLKLGFLSGDIRSNHSVTYFLKTVLLNYDKENFQIYLYFNHETDDETTEDFKKLVYKSTNINDLNDTEAINLIRNDEIDIAFDLMGATSSHRETLFKNKIAPTQINWIGYCNTMGLNENNYIIADPNLINKNEEHLYSEKIIYMPQIWNCHSGSKSERKFIDAPYKKNNFITFCSFNNFCKINKNVIHTWSQILKAIKNSKLILKPSGRLDARRLKAEFKNCGVENSVIFKENLKSVKDHLKSYNDIDLALDTFPYNGVTTSFEAIWMGVPVLTMKGYNFNSRCGESINKNIGMKSMIAEDENDYINKAIELSKDLEKLISIRKKIFDDAISSPLFNVKNYTNNFFNLIKNL
;
A
#
# COMPACT_ATOMS: atom_id res chain seq x y z
N MET A 1 -16.27 1.12 -43.67
CA MET A 1 -16.97 1.32 -42.38
C MET A 1 -18.46 1.46 -42.69
N ASN A 2 -19.35 0.70 -42.05
CA ASN A 2 -20.78 0.79 -42.23
C ASN A 2 -21.28 2.15 -41.71
N LYS A 3 -22.37 2.70 -42.27
CA LYS A 3 -22.92 4.03 -41.91
C LYS A 3 -23.24 4.16 -40.42
N GLU A 4 -23.71 3.06 -39.81
CA GLU A 4 -23.97 2.92 -38.37
C GLU A 4 -22.69 3.11 -37.51
N ASN A 5 -21.58 2.47 -37.89
CA ASN A 5 -20.30 2.61 -37.17
C ASN A 5 -19.74 4.03 -37.20
N LEU A 6 -20.03 4.80 -38.26
CA LEU A 6 -19.63 6.19 -38.37
C LEU A 6 -20.43 7.06 -37.38
N GLU A 7 -21.74 6.77 -37.24
CA GLU A 7 -22.62 7.48 -36.32
C GLU A 7 -22.29 7.16 -34.86
N TYR A 8 -21.99 5.90 -34.52
CA TYR A 8 -21.53 5.48 -33.19
C TYR A 8 -20.22 6.21 -32.80
N LYS A 9 -19.26 6.28 -33.72
CA LYS A 9 -18.01 7.01 -33.51
C LYS A 9 -18.26 8.50 -33.25
N LYS A 10 -19.11 9.14 -34.05
CA LYS A 10 -19.47 10.56 -33.89
C LYS A 10 -20.10 10.85 -32.52
N LEU A 11 -21.07 10.05 -32.10
CA LEU A 11 -21.73 10.20 -30.79
C LEU A 11 -20.74 9.98 -29.64
N PHE A 12 -19.84 9.01 -29.76
CA PHE A 12 -18.80 8.76 -28.75
C PHE A 12 -17.83 9.94 -28.63
N GLU A 13 -17.32 10.48 -29.75
CA GLU A 13 -16.44 11.64 -29.78
C GLU A 13 -17.13 12.92 -29.23
N GLN A 14 -18.43 13.06 -29.47
CA GLN A 14 -19.25 14.14 -28.92
C GLN A 14 -19.64 13.94 -27.44
N LYS A 15 -19.19 12.86 -26.81
CA LYS A 15 -19.54 12.47 -25.43
C LYS A 15 -21.06 12.31 -25.19
N LYS A 16 -21.84 12.04 -26.22
CA LYS A 16 -23.30 11.79 -26.17
C LYS A 16 -23.60 10.32 -25.83
N TYR A 17 -23.10 9.89 -24.68
CA TYR A 17 -23.08 8.47 -24.30
C TYR A 17 -24.48 7.86 -24.13
N SER A 18 -25.43 8.58 -23.56
CA SER A 18 -26.82 8.09 -23.39
C SER A 18 -27.52 7.90 -24.74
N GLU A 19 -27.33 8.82 -25.69
CA GLU A 19 -27.87 8.70 -27.06
C GLU A 19 -27.23 7.49 -27.77
N LEU A 20 -25.93 7.29 -27.62
CA LEU A 20 -25.21 6.16 -28.19
C LEU A 20 -25.71 4.81 -27.66
N ILE A 21 -25.92 4.69 -26.33
CA ILE A 21 -26.48 3.48 -25.73
C ILE A 21 -27.87 3.18 -26.33
N PHE A 22 -28.73 4.19 -26.37
CA PHE A 22 -30.08 4.06 -26.93
C PHE A 22 -30.03 3.61 -28.40
N LEU A 23 -29.19 4.22 -29.21
CA LEU A 23 -29.05 3.90 -30.63
C LEU A 23 -28.61 2.45 -30.87
N ILE A 24 -27.57 1.98 -30.14
CA ILE A 24 -27.06 0.60 -30.22
C ILE A 24 -28.18 -0.39 -29.82
N GLN A 25 -28.92 -0.11 -28.74
CA GLN A 25 -29.96 -1.00 -28.24
C GLN A 25 -31.24 -1.00 -29.09
N ALA A 26 -31.53 0.11 -29.79
CA ALA A 26 -32.67 0.23 -30.68
C ALA A 26 -32.43 -0.41 -32.06
N SER A 27 -31.16 -0.46 -32.51
CA SER A 27 -30.79 -0.95 -33.84
C SER A 27 -30.89 -2.46 -33.98
N LYS A 28 -30.58 -3.24 -32.93
CA LYS A 28 -30.46 -4.70 -32.95
C LYS A 28 -30.79 -5.31 -31.59
N LYS A 29 -31.21 -6.56 -31.57
CA LYS A 29 -31.26 -7.35 -30.34
C LYS A 29 -29.83 -7.60 -29.83
N GLU A 30 -29.66 -7.73 -28.52
CA GLU A 30 -28.31 -7.89 -27.89
C GLU A 30 -27.52 -9.08 -28.47
N GLU A 31 -28.23 -10.14 -28.87
CA GLU A 31 -27.63 -11.35 -29.46
C GLU A 31 -27.10 -11.14 -30.89
N GLU A 32 -27.63 -10.14 -31.60
CA GLU A 32 -27.24 -9.77 -32.98
C GLU A 32 -26.09 -8.79 -33.01
N LEU A 33 -25.78 -8.14 -31.87
CA LEU A 33 -24.67 -7.16 -31.77
C LEU A 33 -23.33 -7.84 -32.06
N SER A 34 -22.50 -7.19 -32.86
CA SER A 34 -21.11 -7.60 -33.11
C SER A 34 -20.24 -7.49 -31.85
N ALA A 35 -19.07 -8.14 -31.83
CA ALA A 35 -18.10 -8.00 -30.76
C ALA A 35 -17.70 -6.53 -30.50
N GLY A 36 -17.56 -5.73 -31.57
CA GLY A 36 -17.26 -4.29 -31.47
C GLY A 36 -18.38 -3.49 -30.80
N GLU A 37 -19.62 -3.72 -31.22
CA GLU A 37 -20.81 -3.06 -30.65
C GLU A 37 -21.01 -3.43 -29.17
N LEU A 38 -20.81 -4.70 -28.80
CA LEU A 38 -20.87 -5.16 -27.41
C LEU A 38 -19.77 -4.52 -26.55
N ASN A 39 -18.54 -4.47 -27.06
CA ASN A 39 -17.44 -3.83 -26.33
C ASN A 39 -17.69 -2.32 -26.15
N LEU A 40 -18.13 -1.62 -27.22
CA LEU A 40 -18.49 -0.21 -27.17
C LEU A 40 -19.63 0.06 -26.19
N LEU A 41 -20.68 -0.76 -26.19
CA LEU A 41 -21.81 -0.65 -25.27
C LEU A 41 -21.36 -0.80 -23.80
N GLY A 42 -20.46 -1.75 -23.52
CA GLY A 42 -19.87 -1.94 -22.20
C GLY A 42 -19.09 -0.72 -21.71
N VAL A 43 -18.23 -0.16 -22.56
CA VAL A 43 -17.45 1.05 -22.26
C VAL A 43 -18.37 2.25 -22.05
N THR A 44 -19.33 2.46 -22.93
CA THR A 44 -20.20 3.64 -22.89
C THR A 44 -21.07 3.66 -21.64
N ARG A 45 -21.58 2.51 -21.19
CA ARG A 45 -22.32 2.40 -19.92
C ARG A 45 -21.51 2.88 -18.73
N LEU A 46 -20.22 2.52 -18.65
CA LEU A 46 -19.34 2.92 -17.57
C LEU A 46 -18.98 4.42 -17.59
N LEU A 47 -19.04 5.04 -18.77
CA LEU A 47 -18.83 6.48 -18.93
C LEU A 47 -20.06 7.31 -18.54
N VAL A 48 -21.27 6.74 -18.64
CA VAL A 48 -22.50 7.40 -18.16
C VAL A 48 -22.57 7.32 -16.64
N GLU A 49 -22.40 6.13 -16.09
CA GLU A 49 -22.48 5.90 -14.65
C GLU A 49 -21.67 4.66 -14.25
N LYS A 50 -20.89 4.76 -13.18
CA LYS A 50 -20.05 3.66 -12.67
C LYS A 50 -20.55 3.18 -11.31
N ASN A 51 -21.69 2.45 -11.31
CA ASN A 51 -22.25 1.77 -10.13
C ASN A 51 -22.20 0.24 -10.29
N GLU A 52 -22.59 -0.51 -9.26
CA GLU A 52 -22.57 -1.98 -9.28
C GLU A 52 -23.39 -2.57 -10.44
N LYS A 53 -24.58 -2.01 -10.72
CA LYS A 53 -25.48 -2.47 -11.79
C LYS A 53 -24.83 -2.30 -13.16
N THR A 54 -24.30 -1.11 -13.45
CA THR A 54 -23.65 -0.81 -14.74
C THR A 54 -22.38 -1.63 -14.92
N ILE A 55 -21.60 -1.86 -13.85
CA ILE A 55 -20.43 -2.73 -13.86
C ILE A 55 -20.80 -4.16 -14.24
N LYS A 56 -21.83 -4.74 -13.61
CA LYS A 56 -22.32 -6.10 -13.93
C LYS A 56 -22.81 -6.22 -15.39
N MET A 57 -23.54 -5.21 -15.87
CA MET A 57 -24.02 -5.18 -17.26
C MET A 57 -22.85 -5.06 -18.24
N SER A 58 -21.88 -4.22 -17.96
CA SER A 58 -20.70 -4.02 -18.82
C SER A 58 -19.81 -5.26 -18.84
N LEU A 59 -19.64 -5.96 -17.71
CA LEU A 59 -18.95 -7.25 -17.67
C LEU A 59 -19.58 -8.27 -18.60
N LYS A 60 -20.91 -8.40 -18.57
CA LYS A 60 -21.62 -9.30 -19.47
C LYS A 60 -21.39 -8.93 -20.94
N ASN A 61 -21.37 -7.65 -21.27
CA ASN A 61 -21.09 -7.19 -22.63
C ASN A 61 -19.64 -7.50 -23.05
N PHE A 62 -18.66 -7.24 -22.20
CA PHE A 62 -17.26 -7.54 -22.50
C PHE A 62 -17.02 -9.04 -22.66
N GLU A 63 -17.62 -9.85 -21.80
CA GLU A 63 -17.54 -11.31 -21.92
C GLU A 63 -18.13 -11.80 -23.24
N LYS A 64 -19.34 -11.37 -23.60
CA LYS A 64 -19.98 -11.73 -24.87
C LYS A 64 -19.14 -11.27 -26.06
N ALA A 65 -18.58 -10.06 -26.00
CA ALA A 65 -17.70 -9.54 -27.05
C ALA A 65 -16.46 -10.42 -27.24
N TYR A 66 -15.78 -10.80 -26.14
CA TYR A 66 -14.65 -11.70 -26.18
C TYR A 66 -15.00 -13.08 -26.75
N LEU A 67 -16.08 -13.70 -26.25
CA LEU A 67 -16.49 -15.04 -26.69
C LEU A 67 -16.92 -15.07 -28.17
N LYS A 68 -17.47 -13.95 -28.68
CA LYS A 68 -17.93 -13.84 -30.07
C LYS A 68 -16.77 -13.72 -31.07
N ASP A 69 -15.64 -13.17 -30.64
CA ASP A 69 -14.48 -12.96 -31.53
C ASP A 69 -13.13 -13.02 -30.77
N LYS A 70 -12.87 -14.19 -30.17
CA LYS A 70 -11.68 -14.45 -29.32
C LYS A 70 -10.35 -14.13 -29.98
N ASN A 71 -10.27 -14.31 -31.30
CA ASN A 71 -9.03 -14.25 -32.07
C ASN A 71 -8.81 -12.91 -32.77
N SER A 72 -9.66 -11.93 -32.52
CA SER A 72 -9.51 -10.58 -33.03
C SER A 72 -8.95 -9.62 -31.98
N LYS A 73 -8.40 -8.49 -32.43
CA LYS A 73 -7.98 -7.41 -31.53
C LYS A 73 -9.15 -6.87 -30.69
N ILE A 74 -10.35 -6.83 -31.25
CA ILE A 74 -11.57 -6.40 -30.54
C ILE A 74 -11.89 -7.35 -29.40
N GLY A 75 -11.80 -8.66 -29.62
CA GLY A 75 -11.98 -9.65 -28.57
C GLY A 75 -10.92 -9.54 -27.48
N LEU A 76 -9.64 -9.33 -27.84
CA LEU A 76 -8.57 -9.09 -26.87
C LEU A 76 -8.82 -7.83 -26.03
N ASP A 77 -9.25 -6.73 -26.65
CA ASP A 77 -9.57 -5.48 -25.93
C ASP A 77 -10.79 -5.66 -25.02
N ALA A 78 -11.80 -6.40 -25.46
CA ALA A 78 -12.94 -6.75 -24.64
C ALA A 78 -12.52 -7.61 -23.41
N LEU A 79 -11.62 -8.57 -23.58
CA LEU A 79 -11.07 -9.35 -22.48
C LEU A 79 -10.29 -8.49 -21.47
N LYS A 80 -9.47 -7.56 -21.93
CA LYS A 80 -8.76 -6.60 -21.05
C LYS A 80 -9.74 -5.79 -20.22
N ASN A 81 -10.80 -5.27 -20.85
CA ASN A 81 -11.87 -4.55 -20.18
C ASN A 81 -12.59 -5.44 -19.16
N PHE A 82 -12.89 -6.68 -19.51
CA PHE A 82 -13.50 -7.68 -18.63
C PHE A 82 -12.64 -7.93 -17.38
N ILE A 83 -11.33 -8.18 -17.54
CA ILE A 83 -10.41 -8.44 -16.42
C ILE A 83 -10.31 -7.20 -15.52
N ASN A 84 -10.12 -6.01 -16.10
CA ASN A 84 -10.04 -4.77 -15.33
C ASN A 84 -11.31 -4.50 -14.53
N LEU A 85 -12.46 -4.71 -15.14
CA LEU A 85 -13.75 -4.48 -14.49
C LEU A 85 -14.05 -5.54 -13.40
N THR A 86 -13.56 -6.78 -13.59
CA THR A 86 -13.58 -7.81 -12.54
C THR A 86 -12.86 -7.33 -11.28
N VAL A 87 -11.73 -6.64 -11.44
CA VAL A 87 -11.01 -6.01 -10.30
C VAL A 87 -11.85 -4.93 -9.62
N ASP A 88 -12.60 -4.14 -10.38
CA ASP A 88 -13.45 -3.09 -9.82
C ASP A 88 -14.64 -3.63 -9.01
N LEU A 89 -15.12 -4.85 -9.31
CA LEU A 89 -16.18 -5.51 -8.53
C LEU A 89 -15.79 -5.76 -7.08
N TYR A 90 -14.49 -5.89 -6.77
CA TYR A 90 -14.04 -6.00 -5.38
C TYR A 90 -14.37 -4.78 -4.50
N LYS A 91 -14.87 -3.70 -5.09
CA LYS A 91 -15.41 -2.55 -4.35
C LYS A 91 -16.80 -2.82 -3.75
N PHE A 92 -17.52 -3.84 -4.24
CA PHE A 92 -18.88 -4.16 -3.82
C PHE A 92 -18.91 -5.46 -3.00
N PRO A 93 -19.38 -5.42 -1.72
CA PRO A 93 -19.23 -6.52 -0.76
C PRO A 93 -19.93 -7.80 -1.16
N GLU A 94 -21.12 -7.67 -1.70
CA GLU A 94 -22.04 -8.77 -1.92
C GLU A 94 -21.94 -9.38 -3.33
N THR A 95 -21.02 -8.85 -4.16
CA THR A 95 -20.89 -9.34 -5.53
C THR A 95 -20.03 -10.59 -5.58
N GLU A 96 -20.62 -11.69 -6.03
CA GLU A 96 -19.89 -12.91 -6.36
C GLU A 96 -19.01 -12.68 -7.60
N ILE A 97 -17.73 -13.06 -7.50
CA ILE A 97 -16.74 -12.86 -8.56
C ILE A 97 -16.16 -14.21 -8.97
N ASP A 98 -16.45 -14.63 -10.21
CA ASP A 98 -15.84 -15.82 -10.80
C ASP A 98 -14.44 -15.52 -11.33
N THR A 99 -13.46 -15.55 -10.43
CA THR A 99 -12.07 -15.32 -10.79
C THR A 99 -11.45 -16.50 -11.55
N ASN A 100 -11.94 -17.72 -11.37
CA ASN A 100 -11.43 -18.89 -12.10
C ASN A 100 -11.71 -18.76 -13.59
N LYS A 101 -12.92 -18.34 -13.93
CA LYS A 101 -13.32 -18.04 -15.31
C LYS A 101 -12.43 -16.96 -15.93
N THR A 102 -12.20 -15.86 -15.18
CA THR A 102 -11.32 -14.78 -15.63
C THR A 102 -9.89 -15.26 -15.89
N LEU A 103 -9.34 -16.08 -14.99
CA LEU A 103 -8.00 -16.64 -15.14
C LEU A 103 -7.90 -17.65 -16.31
N ASN A 104 -8.96 -18.39 -16.59
CA ASN A 104 -9.00 -19.29 -17.75
C ASN A 104 -9.00 -18.50 -19.06
N TYR A 105 -9.81 -17.44 -19.17
CA TYR A 105 -9.79 -16.55 -20.34
C TYR A 105 -8.42 -15.91 -20.55
N PHE A 106 -7.77 -15.48 -19.48
CA PHE A 106 -6.40 -14.98 -19.55
C PHE A 106 -5.44 -16.00 -20.13
N LYS A 107 -5.48 -17.26 -19.65
CA LYS A 107 -4.62 -18.35 -20.15
C LYS A 107 -4.85 -18.63 -21.64
N GLU A 108 -6.13 -18.71 -22.06
CA GLU A 108 -6.50 -18.89 -23.47
C GLU A 108 -5.91 -17.77 -24.35
N ALA A 109 -6.12 -16.51 -23.94
CA ALA A 109 -5.59 -15.36 -24.68
C ALA A 109 -4.06 -15.35 -24.73
N ARG A 110 -3.38 -15.70 -23.64
CA ARG A 110 -1.91 -15.81 -23.60
C ARG A 110 -1.37 -16.86 -24.56
N ASN A 111 -2.04 -18.00 -24.65
CA ASN A 111 -1.65 -19.07 -25.58
C ASN A 111 -1.79 -18.65 -27.05
N PHE A 112 -2.81 -17.83 -27.36
CA PHE A 112 -3.07 -17.38 -28.73
C PHE A 112 -2.25 -16.14 -29.11
N TRP A 113 -2.27 -15.08 -28.27
CA TRP A 113 -1.67 -13.77 -28.58
C TRP A 113 -0.21 -13.62 -28.14
N GLY A 114 0.30 -14.54 -27.32
CA GLY A 114 1.60 -14.38 -26.71
C GLY A 114 1.63 -13.21 -25.70
N TYR A 115 2.71 -12.41 -25.73
CA TYR A 115 2.86 -11.26 -24.86
C TYR A 115 2.03 -10.06 -25.35
N ASP A 116 1.23 -9.49 -24.46
CA ASP A 116 0.56 -8.19 -24.64
C ASP A 116 0.63 -7.41 -23.32
N LYS A 117 1.27 -6.24 -23.35
CA LYS A 117 1.51 -5.38 -22.18
C LYS A 117 0.23 -5.08 -21.38
N ASN A 118 -0.83 -4.68 -22.07
CA ASN A 118 -2.08 -4.26 -21.41
C ASN A 118 -2.81 -5.44 -20.77
N LEU A 119 -2.74 -6.61 -21.40
CA LEU A 119 -3.25 -7.85 -20.83
C LEU A 119 -2.47 -8.23 -19.57
N MET A 120 -1.14 -8.08 -19.58
CA MET A 120 -0.28 -8.33 -18.41
C MET A 120 -0.58 -7.35 -17.27
N LEU A 121 -0.79 -6.07 -17.56
CA LEU A 121 -1.20 -5.08 -16.56
C LEU A 121 -2.56 -5.40 -15.94
N ALA A 122 -3.54 -5.82 -16.75
CA ALA A 122 -4.86 -6.19 -16.26
C ALA A 122 -4.80 -7.39 -15.30
N ILE A 123 -4.10 -8.46 -15.69
CA ILE A 123 -3.98 -9.66 -14.85
C ILE A 123 -3.13 -9.42 -13.59
N LYS A 124 -2.10 -8.56 -13.67
CA LYS A 124 -1.33 -8.11 -12.49
C LYS A 124 -2.25 -7.49 -11.44
N ARG A 125 -3.17 -6.61 -11.85
CA ARG A 125 -4.14 -5.98 -10.94
C ARG A 125 -5.05 -7.02 -10.28
N LEU A 126 -5.49 -8.02 -11.02
CA LEU A 126 -6.31 -9.11 -10.48
C LEU A 126 -5.52 -9.93 -9.45
N TYR A 127 -4.28 -10.34 -9.76
CA TYR A 127 -3.44 -11.08 -8.81
C TYR A 127 -3.15 -10.31 -7.52
N TRP A 128 -2.99 -8.97 -7.59
CA TRP A 128 -2.90 -8.14 -6.38
C TRP A 128 -4.16 -8.25 -5.51
N ARG A 129 -5.35 -8.21 -6.12
CA ARG A 129 -6.64 -8.36 -5.39
C ARG A 129 -6.80 -9.74 -4.77
N LEU A 130 -6.26 -10.75 -5.41
CA LEU A 130 -6.27 -12.13 -4.92
C LEU A 130 -5.16 -12.42 -3.88
N ASN A 131 -4.31 -11.47 -3.55
CA ASN A 131 -3.12 -11.64 -2.71
C ASN A 131 -2.11 -12.67 -3.25
N GLU A 132 -2.10 -12.90 -4.56
CA GLU A 132 -1.20 -13.81 -5.25
C GLU A 132 0.11 -13.10 -5.60
N VAL A 133 0.85 -12.61 -4.58
CA VAL A 133 2.04 -11.77 -4.75
C VAL A 133 3.09 -12.45 -5.63
N SER A 134 3.33 -13.74 -5.48
CA SER A 134 4.28 -14.49 -6.32
C SER A 134 3.89 -14.49 -7.80
N LYS A 135 2.59 -14.49 -8.11
CA LYS A 135 2.09 -14.35 -9.48
C LYS A 135 2.29 -12.94 -10.01
N VAL A 136 2.06 -11.93 -9.17
CA VAL A 136 2.36 -10.52 -9.51
C VAL A 136 3.84 -10.38 -9.88
N GLN A 137 4.75 -10.90 -9.07
CA GLN A 137 6.19 -10.87 -9.32
C GLN A 137 6.56 -11.54 -10.64
N SER A 138 5.98 -12.72 -10.93
CA SER A 138 6.21 -13.43 -12.18
C SER A 138 5.77 -12.63 -13.41
N ILE A 139 4.59 -11.99 -13.34
CA ILE A 139 4.07 -11.13 -14.41
C ILE A 139 4.97 -9.91 -14.62
N LEU A 140 5.33 -9.22 -13.55
CA LEU A 140 6.20 -8.04 -13.63
C LEU A 140 7.60 -8.38 -14.15
N PHE A 141 8.17 -9.51 -13.72
CA PHE A 141 9.45 -10.00 -14.23
C PHE A 141 9.41 -10.32 -15.73
N GLU A 142 8.32 -10.93 -16.19
CA GLU A 142 8.10 -11.18 -17.63
C GLU A 142 7.99 -9.86 -18.40
N MET A 143 7.27 -8.86 -17.86
CA MET A 143 7.18 -7.53 -18.47
C MET A 143 8.55 -6.88 -18.60
N ILE A 144 9.38 -6.92 -17.54
CA ILE A 144 10.76 -6.38 -17.57
C ILE A 144 11.62 -7.10 -18.61
N LYS A 145 11.52 -8.42 -18.75
CA LYS A 145 12.20 -9.20 -19.81
C LYS A 145 11.78 -8.77 -21.22
N ASN A 146 10.54 -8.35 -21.39
CA ASN A 146 10.02 -7.82 -22.65
C ASN A 146 10.27 -6.30 -22.80
N GLN A 147 11.27 -5.75 -22.11
CA GLN A 147 11.72 -4.35 -22.19
C GLN A 147 10.68 -3.32 -21.71
N GLU A 148 9.69 -3.74 -20.92
CA GLU A 148 8.76 -2.81 -20.28
C GLU A 148 9.42 -2.20 -19.04
N HIS A 149 10.14 -1.11 -19.25
CA HIS A 149 10.91 -0.42 -18.22
C HIS A 149 10.26 0.90 -17.77
N ASP A 150 8.93 0.98 -17.89
CA ASP A 150 8.20 2.12 -17.33
C ASP A 150 8.15 2.07 -15.79
N SER A 151 8.00 3.24 -15.19
CA SER A 151 7.95 3.43 -13.74
C SER A 151 6.93 2.54 -13.04
N THR A 152 5.75 2.38 -13.63
CA THR A 152 4.68 1.55 -13.05
C THR A 152 5.12 0.08 -12.93
N THR A 153 5.82 -0.43 -13.92
CA THR A 153 6.34 -1.81 -13.92
C THR A 153 7.48 -1.96 -12.92
N LEU A 154 8.48 -1.07 -12.99
CA LEU A 154 9.69 -1.18 -12.16
C LEU A 154 9.40 -0.92 -10.67
N CYS A 155 8.66 0.14 -10.33
CA CYS A 155 8.26 0.43 -8.95
C CYS A 155 7.36 -0.67 -8.37
N SER A 156 6.39 -1.18 -9.15
CA SER A 156 5.56 -2.31 -8.70
C SER A 156 6.41 -3.57 -8.45
N TYR A 157 7.45 -3.81 -9.25
CA TYR A 157 8.29 -4.98 -9.08
C TYR A 157 9.13 -4.89 -7.80
N ILE A 158 9.90 -3.82 -7.61
CA ILE A 158 10.72 -3.65 -6.40
C ILE A 158 9.87 -3.65 -5.13
N TYR A 159 8.70 -3.00 -5.16
CA TYR A 159 7.75 -3.01 -4.04
C TYR A 159 7.26 -4.43 -3.73
N SER A 160 6.89 -5.21 -4.76
CA SER A 160 6.40 -6.57 -4.58
C SER A 160 7.43 -7.51 -3.95
N ARG A 161 8.73 -7.26 -4.20
CA ARG A 161 9.84 -8.07 -3.66
C ARG A 161 10.00 -7.94 -2.13
N GLY A 162 9.45 -6.89 -1.54
CA GLY A 162 9.42 -6.74 -0.08
C GLY A 162 8.56 -7.78 0.66
N PHE A 163 7.68 -8.50 -0.04
CA PHE A 163 6.75 -9.46 0.56
C PHE A 163 7.30 -10.89 0.68
N ASP A 164 8.48 -11.16 0.16
CA ASP A 164 9.11 -12.49 0.23
C ASP A 164 10.56 -12.44 0.74
N ASN A 165 11.08 -13.59 1.18
CA ASN A 165 12.41 -13.71 1.78
C ASN A 165 13.55 -13.86 0.75
N ASN A 166 13.26 -13.84 -0.55
CA ASN A 166 14.24 -14.18 -1.58
C ASN A 166 15.21 -13.04 -1.86
N TRP A 167 14.82 -11.79 -1.58
CA TRP A 167 15.67 -10.63 -1.77
C TRP A 167 16.28 -10.17 -0.43
N LYS A 168 17.58 -9.89 -0.46
CA LYS A 168 18.32 -9.22 0.60
C LYS A 168 18.51 -7.74 0.26
N GLN A 169 19.04 -6.93 1.19
CA GLN A 169 19.21 -5.49 0.95
C GLN A 169 20.04 -5.17 -0.31
N LYS A 170 21.05 -6.00 -0.61
CA LYS A 170 21.84 -5.85 -1.83
C LYS A 170 21.01 -5.97 -3.10
N ASP A 171 20.08 -6.94 -3.16
CA ASP A 171 19.21 -7.13 -4.35
C ASP A 171 18.29 -5.90 -4.56
N PHE A 172 17.76 -5.34 -3.46
CA PHE A 172 16.98 -4.10 -3.52
C PHE A 172 17.82 -2.93 -4.02
N PHE A 173 19.05 -2.78 -3.53
CA PHE A 173 19.95 -1.73 -3.95
C PHE A 173 20.31 -1.82 -5.43
N GLU A 174 20.73 -3.00 -5.89
CA GLU A 174 21.07 -3.24 -7.31
C GLU A 174 19.87 -2.99 -8.25
N PHE A 175 18.67 -3.41 -7.84
CA PHE A 175 17.47 -3.13 -8.65
C PHE A 175 17.05 -1.67 -8.59
N ALA A 176 17.20 -0.99 -7.46
CA ALA A 176 16.94 0.44 -7.32
C ALA A 176 17.87 1.27 -8.23
N GLU A 177 19.17 0.91 -8.33
CA GLU A 177 20.09 1.51 -9.30
C GLU A 177 19.66 1.28 -10.77
N PHE A 178 19.13 0.08 -11.07
CA PHE A 178 18.55 -0.20 -12.39
C PHE A 178 17.32 0.67 -12.66
N LEU A 179 16.41 0.81 -11.70
CA LEU A 179 15.24 1.69 -11.77
C LEU A 179 15.66 3.13 -12.05
N GLN A 180 16.65 3.65 -11.29
CA GLN A 180 17.19 5.00 -11.48
C GLN A 180 17.67 5.24 -12.91
N LYS A 181 18.40 4.28 -13.50
CA LYS A 181 18.90 4.38 -14.89
C LYS A 181 17.77 4.39 -15.93
N LYS A 182 16.59 3.91 -15.58
CA LYS A 182 15.39 3.88 -16.45
C LYS A 182 14.41 5.01 -16.20
N THR A 183 14.54 5.71 -15.07
CA THR A 183 13.71 6.88 -14.75
C THR A 183 14.07 8.04 -15.68
N ILE A 184 13.05 8.75 -16.15
CA ILE A 184 13.17 9.77 -17.20
C ILE A 184 13.93 11.02 -16.70
N ASP A 185 14.96 11.42 -17.42
CA ASP A 185 15.57 12.73 -17.32
C ASP A 185 14.86 13.71 -18.28
N ILE A 186 14.25 14.75 -17.72
CA ILE A 186 13.58 15.79 -18.50
C ILE A 186 14.62 16.82 -18.96
N GLU A 187 14.54 17.27 -20.22
CA GLU A 187 15.44 18.29 -20.76
C GLU A 187 15.41 19.57 -19.92
N LYS A 188 16.59 20.00 -19.47
CA LYS A 188 16.75 21.16 -18.56
C LYS A 188 16.10 22.44 -19.06
N ASN A 189 16.05 22.65 -20.39
CA ASN A 189 15.43 23.82 -21.01
C ASN A 189 13.90 23.87 -20.80
N ASN A 190 13.27 22.74 -20.50
CA ASN A 190 11.85 22.64 -20.22
C ASN A 190 11.53 22.86 -18.73
N LEU A 191 12.55 23.03 -17.91
CA LEU A 191 12.40 23.12 -16.46
C LEU A 191 12.76 24.53 -15.95
N VAL A 192 11.92 25.06 -15.07
CA VAL A 192 12.24 26.26 -14.28
C VAL A 192 13.52 26.02 -13.51
N LYS A 193 14.41 27.02 -13.47
CA LYS A 193 15.68 26.92 -12.73
C LYS A 193 15.42 26.71 -11.24
N LEU A 194 16.07 25.69 -10.68
CA LEU A 194 16.02 25.43 -9.25
C LEU A 194 16.67 26.60 -8.48
N LYS A 195 15.95 27.13 -7.50
CA LYS A 195 16.41 28.25 -6.66
C LYS A 195 16.22 27.86 -5.19
N ALA A 196 17.17 28.27 -4.35
CA ALA A 196 16.97 28.26 -2.91
C ALA A 196 16.04 29.43 -2.51
N THR A 197 15.26 29.25 -1.46
CA THR A 197 14.41 30.32 -0.93
C THR A 197 15.26 31.49 -0.40
N LYS A 198 14.72 32.69 -0.49
CA LYS A 198 15.25 33.87 0.19
C LYS A 198 14.50 34.16 1.50
N SER A 199 13.56 33.31 1.86
CA SER A 199 12.77 33.42 3.09
C SER A 199 13.64 33.16 4.32
N LYS A 200 13.28 33.82 5.45
CA LYS A 200 13.87 33.50 6.75
C LYS A 200 13.37 32.15 7.28
N LYS A 201 12.22 31.67 6.81
CA LYS A 201 11.63 30.37 7.16
C LYS A 201 12.00 29.34 6.13
N LEU A 202 12.41 28.15 6.55
CA LEU A 202 12.60 27.01 5.66
C LEU A 202 11.26 26.53 5.08
N LYS A 203 11.20 26.39 3.77
CA LYS A 203 10.03 25.88 3.06
C LYS A 203 10.17 24.37 2.87
N LEU A 204 9.29 23.62 3.53
CA LEU A 204 9.25 22.16 3.48
C LEU A 204 8.09 21.71 2.59
N GLY A 205 8.37 20.96 1.54
CA GLY A 205 7.37 20.41 0.63
C GLY A 205 7.17 18.92 0.90
N PHE A 206 5.95 18.50 1.19
CA PHE A 206 5.59 17.07 1.36
C PHE A 206 4.76 16.62 0.19
N LEU A 207 5.23 15.57 -0.51
CA LEU A 207 4.58 15.00 -1.69
C LEU A 207 3.98 13.64 -1.38
N SER A 208 2.67 13.46 -1.58
CA SER A 208 1.99 12.20 -1.31
C SER A 208 0.74 11.97 -2.17
N GLY A 209 0.57 10.74 -2.65
CA GLY A 209 -0.69 10.26 -3.22
C GLY A 209 -1.61 9.59 -2.18
N ASP A 210 -1.23 9.60 -0.90
CA ASP A 210 -1.86 8.80 0.15
C ASP A 210 -2.47 9.61 1.30
N ILE A 211 -2.63 10.92 1.12
CA ILE A 211 -3.26 11.80 2.12
C ILE A 211 -4.78 11.71 1.99
N ARG A 212 -5.30 10.62 2.50
CA ARG A 212 -6.73 10.25 2.45
C ARG A 212 -7.11 9.45 3.70
N SER A 213 -8.40 9.33 3.94
CA SER A 213 -8.94 8.61 5.10
C SER A 213 -8.44 7.17 5.18
N ASN A 214 -8.10 6.74 6.38
CA ASN A 214 -7.64 5.39 6.70
C ASN A 214 -6.33 4.95 5.99
N HIS A 215 -5.48 5.89 5.57
CA HIS A 215 -4.16 5.57 5.04
C HIS A 215 -3.06 5.77 6.08
N SER A 216 -2.09 4.82 6.15
CA SER A 216 -1.05 4.83 7.18
C SER A 216 -0.17 6.08 7.17
N VAL A 217 0.15 6.64 6.00
CA VAL A 217 0.95 7.88 5.87
C VAL A 217 0.31 9.04 6.62
N THR A 218 -1.03 9.15 6.60
CA THR A 218 -1.75 10.27 7.24
C THR A 218 -1.56 10.31 8.74
N TYR A 219 -1.52 9.16 9.41
CA TYR A 219 -1.37 9.11 10.87
C TYR A 219 -0.02 9.67 11.32
N PHE A 220 1.06 9.30 10.63
CA PHE A 220 2.42 9.74 10.98
C PHE A 220 2.70 11.18 10.53
N LEU A 221 2.29 11.55 9.31
CA LEU A 221 2.46 12.91 8.82
C LEU A 221 1.66 13.92 9.66
N LYS A 222 0.43 13.57 10.06
CA LYS A 222 -0.41 14.45 10.92
C LYS A 222 0.29 14.80 12.23
N THR A 223 1.05 13.85 12.80
CA THR A 223 1.85 14.07 14.01
C THR A 223 2.85 15.23 13.83
N VAL A 224 3.53 15.27 12.70
CA VAL A 224 4.51 16.32 12.36
C VAL A 224 3.80 17.63 12.06
N LEU A 225 2.74 17.63 11.25
CA LEU A 225 2.03 18.84 10.83
C LEU A 225 1.29 19.56 11.96
N LEU A 226 0.83 18.83 12.97
CA LEU A 226 0.17 19.43 14.13
C LEU A 226 1.12 20.14 15.10
N ASN A 227 2.44 19.85 15.02
CA ASN A 227 3.40 20.24 16.05
C ASN A 227 4.63 20.98 15.48
N TYR A 228 4.59 21.46 14.23
CA TYR A 228 5.73 22.18 13.68
C TYR A 228 5.81 23.64 14.17
N ASP A 229 7.03 24.13 14.22
CA ASP A 229 7.32 25.52 14.57
C ASP A 229 7.04 26.44 13.37
N LYS A 230 5.91 27.15 13.42
CA LYS A 230 5.45 28.08 12.38
C LYS A 230 6.34 29.32 12.24
N GLU A 231 7.20 29.63 13.20
CA GLU A 231 8.14 30.76 13.12
C GLU A 231 9.34 30.42 12.24
N ASN A 232 9.80 29.17 12.26
CA ASN A 232 10.96 28.72 11.53
C ASN A 232 10.64 27.99 10.23
N PHE A 233 9.42 27.46 10.06
CA PHE A 233 9.05 26.61 8.91
C PHE A 233 7.77 27.09 8.23
N GLN A 234 7.73 26.91 6.91
CA GLN A 234 6.51 26.99 6.10
C GLN A 234 6.31 25.64 5.41
N ILE A 235 5.14 25.04 5.60
CA ILE A 235 4.83 23.71 5.05
C ILE A 235 3.97 23.82 3.80
N TYR A 236 4.42 23.17 2.75
CA TYR A 236 3.72 23.00 1.48
C TYR A 236 3.34 21.55 1.32
N LEU A 237 2.12 21.27 0.85
CA LEU A 237 1.60 19.93 0.67
C LEU A 237 1.14 19.73 -0.77
N TYR A 238 1.72 18.73 -1.44
CA TYR A 238 1.40 18.38 -2.81
C TYR A 238 0.68 17.05 -2.85
N PHE A 239 -0.60 17.07 -3.22
CA PHE A 239 -1.43 15.88 -3.34
C PHE A 239 -1.27 15.26 -4.72
N ASN A 240 -1.18 13.94 -4.78
CA ASN A 240 -1.10 13.17 -6.03
C ASN A 240 -2.21 12.09 -6.07
N HIS A 241 -3.47 12.52 -5.93
CA HIS A 241 -4.65 11.64 -6.01
C HIS A 241 -5.90 12.40 -6.47
N GLU A 242 -6.88 11.65 -7.01
CA GLU A 242 -8.08 12.22 -7.66
C GLU A 242 -9.16 12.74 -6.70
N THR A 243 -9.23 12.17 -5.49
CA THR A 243 -10.37 12.42 -4.59
C THR A 243 -9.96 13.19 -3.36
N ASP A 244 -10.66 14.28 -3.08
CA ASP A 244 -10.61 14.98 -1.79
C ASP A 244 -11.64 14.36 -0.84
N ASP A 245 -11.21 13.99 0.35
CA ASP A 245 -12.06 13.54 1.44
C ASP A 245 -11.88 14.43 2.67
N GLU A 246 -12.62 14.15 3.75
CA GLU A 246 -12.54 14.92 5.00
C GLU A 246 -11.10 15.00 5.55
N THR A 247 -10.34 13.91 5.42
CA THR A 247 -8.92 13.88 5.84
C THR A 247 -8.08 14.84 5.00
N THR A 248 -8.25 14.83 3.68
CA THR A 248 -7.56 15.74 2.77
C THR A 248 -7.85 17.20 3.13
N GLU A 249 -9.14 17.55 3.38
CA GLU A 249 -9.55 18.89 3.79
C GLU A 249 -8.94 19.30 5.14
N ASP A 250 -8.86 18.39 6.10
CA ASP A 250 -8.20 18.65 7.39
C ASP A 250 -6.71 18.93 7.22
N PHE A 251 -6.02 18.19 6.35
CA PHE A 251 -4.60 18.43 6.08
C PHE A 251 -4.35 19.79 5.40
N LYS A 252 -5.23 20.22 4.50
CA LYS A 252 -5.15 21.56 3.86
C LYS A 252 -5.13 22.68 4.89
N LYS A 253 -5.90 22.55 5.98
CA LYS A 253 -5.97 23.53 7.07
C LYS A 253 -4.70 23.61 7.94
N LEU A 254 -3.86 22.57 7.93
CA LEU A 254 -2.66 22.47 8.77
C LEU A 254 -1.42 23.12 8.14
N VAL A 255 -1.43 23.40 6.85
CA VAL A 255 -0.25 23.80 6.08
C VAL A 255 -0.36 25.23 5.54
N TYR A 256 0.77 25.81 5.14
CA TYR A 256 0.82 27.14 4.55
C TYR A 256 0.17 27.16 3.15
N LYS A 257 0.48 26.18 2.32
CA LYS A 257 -0.06 26.02 0.96
C LYS A 257 -0.29 24.55 0.66
N SER A 258 -1.38 24.27 -0.04
CA SER A 258 -1.64 22.92 -0.57
C SER A 258 -2.01 23.00 -2.05
N THR A 259 -1.53 22.03 -2.84
CA THR A 259 -1.77 21.99 -4.30
C THR A 259 -1.99 20.55 -4.73
N ASN A 260 -3.03 20.28 -5.52
CA ASN A 260 -3.22 18.99 -6.16
C ASN A 260 -2.44 18.97 -7.48
N ILE A 261 -1.55 17.99 -7.63
CA ILE A 261 -0.71 17.81 -8.83
C ILE A 261 -1.06 16.56 -9.62
N ASN A 262 -2.15 15.86 -9.26
CA ASN A 262 -2.54 14.58 -9.87
C ASN A 262 -2.75 14.70 -11.39
N ASP A 263 -3.37 15.78 -11.83
CA ASP A 263 -3.70 16.01 -13.24
C ASP A 263 -2.58 16.67 -14.03
N LEU A 264 -1.47 17.04 -13.38
CA LEU A 264 -0.31 17.63 -14.01
C LEU A 264 0.65 16.55 -14.53
N ASN A 265 1.18 16.74 -15.74
CA ASN A 265 2.32 15.94 -16.18
C ASN A 265 3.57 16.27 -15.36
N ASP A 266 4.62 15.44 -15.48
CA ASP A 266 5.81 15.59 -14.63
C ASP A 266 6.53 16.93 -14.82
N THR A 267 6.61 17.44 -16.03
CA THR A 267 7.23 18.76 -16.33
C THR A 267 6.46 19.90 -15.67
N GLU A 268 5.13 19.88 -15.78
CA GLU A 268 4.25 20.88 -15.15
C GLU A 268 4.35 20.83 -13.63
N ALA A 269 4.31 19.62 -13.04
CA ALA A 269 4.42 19.43 -11.60
C ALA A 269 5.78 19.90 -11.06
N ILE A 270 6.89 19.57 -11.73
CA ILE A 270 8.23 20.02 -11.34
C ILE A 270 8.31 21.55 -11.37
N ASN A 271 7.83 22.18 -12.47
CA ASN A 271 7.88 23.62 -12.63
C ASN A 271 7.03 24.35 -11.58
N LEU A 272 5.85 23.81 -11.25
CA LEU A 272 4.99 24.34 -10.20
C LEU A 272 5.70 24.31 -8.84
N ILE A 273 6.29 23.15 -8.47
CA ILE A 273 6.98 23.00 -7.18
C ILE A 273 8.23 23.87 -7.10
N ARG A 274 9.01 23.97 -8.19
CA ARG A 274 10.19 24.85 -8.25
C ARG A 274 9.85 26.33 -8.14
N ASN A 275 8.69 26.76 -8.67
CA ASN A 275 8.21 28.15 -8.50
C ASN A 275 7.80 28.46 -7.04
N ASP A 276 7.48 27.46 -6.24
CA ASP A 276 7.23 27.64 -4.81
C ASP A 276 8.54 27.83 -4.01
N GLU A 277 9.71 27.58 -4.65
CA GLU A 277 11.04 27.71 -4.05
C GLU A 277 11.18 26.89 -2.76
N ILE A 278 10.82 25.60 -2.81
CA ILE A 278 10.93 24.66 -1.70
C ILE A 278 12.42 24.39 -1.40
N ASP A 279 12.82 24.45 -0.13
CA ASP A 279 14.18 24.15 0.29
C ASP A 279 14.41 22.65 0.44
N ILE A 280 13.46 21.98 1.07
CA ILE A 280 13.52 20.54 1.35
C ILE A 280 12.21 19.88 0.92
N ALA A 281 12.29 18.93 0.00
CA ALA A 281 11.15 18.13 -0.44
C ALA A 281 11.19 16.73 0.17
N PHE A 282 10.05 16.27 0.66
CA PHE A 282 9.86 14.93 1.19
C PHE A 282 9.07 14.07 0.22
N ASP A 283 9.67 12.95 -0.21
CA ASP A 283 8.99 11.88 -0.91
C ASP A 283 8.32 10.97 0.13
N LEU A 284 6.99 11.01 0.19
CA LEU A 284 6.19 10.15 1.07
C LEU A 284 5.62 8.93 0.35
N MET A 285 6.06 8.66 -0.88
CA MET A 285 5.53 7.58 -1.73
C MET A 285 6.60 6.53 -2.04
N GLY A 286 7.78 6.96 -2.47
CA GLY A 286 8.81 6.06 -2.97
C GLY A 286 8.27 5.14 -4.07
N ALA A 287 8.52 3.84 -4.00
CA ALA A 287 8.07 2.85 -4.98
C ALA A 287 6.62 2.33 -4.77
N THR A 288 5.79 3.01 -3.95
CA THR A 288 4.39 2.61 -3.74
C THR A 288 3.49 2.96 -4.93
N SER A 289 2.20 2.65 -4.84
CA SER A 289 1.26 2.76 -5.98
C SER A 289 1.10 4.16 -6.57
N SER A 290 1.37 5.20 -5.78
CA SER A 290 1.21 6.60 -6.19
C SER A 290 2.55 7.29 -6.49
N HIS A 291 3.59 6.51 -6.79
CA HIS A 291 4.95 6.99 -7.06
C HIS A 291 5.02 8.11 -8.11
N ARG A 292 5.95 9.01 -7.96
CA ARG A 292 6.31 10.09 -8.91
C ARG A 292 7.84 10.30 -8.90
N GLU A 293 8.61 9.21 -9.04
CA GLU A 293 10.07 9.21 -8.96
C GLU A 293 10.72 10.12 -10.02
N THR A 294 10.08 10.33 -11.16
CA THR A 294 10.53 11.28 -12.19
C THR A 294 10.68 12.71 -11.63
N LEU A 295 9.79 13.11 -10.71
CA LEU A 295 9.88 14.44 -10.09
C LEU A 295 11.18 14.56 -9.26
N PHE A 296 11.45 13.56 -8.43
CA PHE A 296 12.63 13.53 -7.57
C PHE A 296 13.92 13.34 -8.36
N LYS A 297 13.90 12.52 -9.42
CA LYS A 297 15.01 12.35 -10.36
C LYS A 297 15.42 13.70 -10.99
N ASN A 298 14.46 14.54 -11.31
CA ASN A 298 14.70 15.85 -11.93
C ASN A 298 14.84 16.98 -10.90
N LYS A 299 14.95 16.69 -9.63
CA LYS A 299 15.11 17.64 -8.50
C LYS A 299 14.04 18.72 -8.42
N ILE A 300 13.07 18.49 -7.54
CA ILE A 300 12.03 19.50 -7.24
C ILE A 300 12.47 20.48 -6.13
N ALA A 301 13.50 20.14 -5.36
CA ALA A 301 14.08 20.97 -4.33
C ALA A 301 15.61 20.76 -4.24
N PRO A 302 16.38 21.71 -3.65
CA PRO A 302 17.82 21.55 -3.42
C PRO A 302 18.15 20.31 -2.58
N THR A 303 17.35 20.06 -1.53
CA THR A 303 17.46 18.86 -0.68
C THR A 303 16.19 18.03 -0.82
N GLN A 304 16.35 16.71 -0.96
CA GLN A 304 15.26 15.76 -1.13
C GLN A 304 15.42 14.59 -0.16
N ILE A 305 14.34 14.20 0.49
CA ILE A 305 14.35 13.22 1.60
C ILE A 305 13.26 12.17 1.37
N ASN A 306 13.64 10.90 1.43
CA ASN A 306 12.72 9.77 1.45
C ASN A 306 12.21 9.52 2.87
N TRP A 307 10.90 9.48 3.11
CA TRP A 307 10.33 9.29 4.44
C TRP A 307 8.95 8.63 4.43
N ILE A 308 8.70 7.71 5.32
CA ILE A 308 7.48 7.00 5.71
C ILE A 308 6.86 6.07 4.66
N GLY A 309 6.66 6.50 3.42
CA GLY A 309 5.84 5.75 2.45
C GLY A 309 6.46 4.44 1.98
N TYR A 310 7.77 4.46 1.73
CA TYR A 310 8.53 3.30 1.28
C TYR A 310 9.77 3.10 2.15
N CYS A 311 9.82 1.97 2.84
CA CYS A 311 10.88 1.64 3.80
C CYS A 311 12.07 0.94 3.14
N ASN A 312 12.64 1.53 2.09
CA ASN A 312 13.87 1.08 1.42
C ASN A 312 14.44 2.19 0.53
N THR A 313 15.61 1.94 -0.08
CA THR A 313 16.25 2.85 -1.04
C THR A 313 15.46 2.93 -2.34
N MET A 314 15.42 4.12 -2.94
CA MET A 314 14.87 4.37 -4.28
C MET A 314 15.93 4.32 -5.39
N GLY A 315 17.21 4.26 -5.05
CA GLY A 315 18.30 4.29 -6.02
C GLY A 315 18.54 5.65 -6.67
N LEU A 316 17.77 6.69 -6.33
CA LEU A 316 17.87 8.02 -6.92
C LEU A 316 19.02 8.79 -6.26
N ASN A 317 20.08 9.07 -7.02
CA ASN A 317 21.21 9.87 -6.54
C ASN A 317 20.82 11.32 -6.17
N GLU A 318 19.72 11.79 -6.72
CA GLU A 318 19.12 13.09 -6.46
C GLU A 318 18.38 13.15 -5.13
N ASN A 319 17.96 12.02 -4.56
CA ASN A 319 17.47 11.89 -3.20
C ASN A 319 18.67 11.91 -2.25
N ASN A 320 18.81 13.02 -1.52
CA ASN A 320 19.98 13.23 -0.69
C ASN A 320 19.97 12.34 0.57
N TYR A 321 18.75 12.10 1.12
CA TYR A 321 18.58 11.46 2.42
C TYR A 321 17.38 10.50 2.48
N ILE A 322 17.49 9.53 3.39
CA ILE A 322 16.36 8.72 3.87
C ILE A 322 16.31 8.81 5.41
N ILE A 323 15.12 8.98 5.97
CA ILE A 323 14.93 9.00 7.42
C ILE A 323 14.73 7.58 7.92
N ALA A 324 15.59 7.16 8.85
CA ALA A 324 15.55 5.87 9.53
C ALA A 324 15.80 6.03 11.04
N ASP A 325 16.03 4.96 11.75
CA ASP A 325 16.55 4.92 13.11
C ASP A 325 17.63 3.82 13.25
N PRO A 326 18.42 3.80 14.34
CA PRO A 326 19.54 2.86 14.50
C PRO A 326 19.14 1.37 14.53
N ASN A 327 17.86 1.05 14.70
CA ASN A 327 17.37 -0.34 14.70
C ASN A 327 16.97 -0.82 13.29
N LEU A 328 16.77 0.10 12.35
CA LEU A 328 16.30 -0.17 10.99
C LEU A 328 17.44 -0.36 10.00
N ILE A 329 18.43 0.53 10.04
CA ILE A 329 19.61 0.48 9.17
C ILE A 329 20.84 0.50 10.07
N ASN A 330 21.66 -0.54 9.98
CA ASN A 330 22.94 -0.57 10.70
C ASN A 330 23.98 0.25 9.94
N LYS A 331 24.93 0.86 10.64
CA LYS A 331 25.98 1.68 10.02
C LYS A 331 26.80 0.96 8.96
N ASN A 332 27.06 -0.32 9.14
CA ASN A 332 27.78 -1.15 8.17
C ASN A 332 26.98 -1.50 6.92
N GLU A 333 25.68 -1.18 6.88
CA GLU A 333 24.77 -1.42 5.74
C GLU A 333 24.44 -0.13 4.97
N GLU A 334 24.91 1.05 5.43
CA GLU A 334 24.63 2.35 4.78
C GLU A 334 25.03 2.36 3.30
N HIS A 335 26.09 1.64 2.93
CA HIS A 335 26.56 1.53 1.55
C HIS A 335 25.60 0.78 0.61
N LEU A 336 24.54 0.16 1.15
CA LEU A 336 23.45 -0.50 0.40
C LEU A 336 22.22 0.41 0.24
N TYR A 337 22.39 1.71 0.46
CA TYR A 337 21.40 2.75 0.21
C TYR A 337 22.05 3.85 -0.63
N SER A 338 21.35 4.38 -1.62
CA SER A 338 21.83 5.51 -2.42
C SER A 338 21.74 6.83 -1.66
N GLU A 339 20.80 6.90 -0.73
CA GLU A 339 20.57 8.04 0.14
C GLU A 339 21.49 8.00 1.37
N LYS A 340 21.93 9.17 1.87
CA LYS A 340 22.53 9.29 3.20
C LYS A 340 21.46 9.09 4.26
N ILE A 341 21.81 8.40 5.35
CA ILE A 341 20.86 8.06 6.40
C ILE A 341 20.76 9.20 7.41
N ILE A 342 19.56 9.76 7.59
CA ILE A 342 19.23 10.60 8.75
C ILE A 342 18.71 9.68 9.85
N TYR A 343 19.49 9.51 10.90
CA TYR A 343 19.08 8.71 12.04
C TYR A 343 18.26 9.54 13.03
N MET A 344 16.96 9.24 13.12
CA MET A 344 16.17 9.66 14.28
C MET A 344 16.77 9.03 15.55
N PRO A 345 16.83 9.76 16.68
CA PRO A 345 17.50 9.24 17.89
C PRO A 345 16.87 7.97 18.46
N GLN A 346 15.58 7.74 18.23
CA GLN A 346 14.84 6.62 18.81
C GLN A 346 14.04 5.85 17.75
N ILE A 347 12.99 6.43 17.20
CA ILE A 347 12.07 5.80 16.22
C ILE A 347 11.92 6.69 14.99
N TRP A 348 11.85 6.09 13.80
CA TRP A 348 11.79 6.83 12.52
C TRP A 348 10.44 7.52 12.26
N ASN A 349 9.38 7.13 12.97
CA ASN A 349 8.06 7.72 12.89
C ASN A 349 7.37 7.70 14.27
N CYS A 350 6.36 8.54 14.44
CA CYS A 350 5.63 8.65 15.69
C CYS A 350 4.14 8.80 15.40
N HIS A 351 3.31 8.15 16.20
CA HIS A 351 1.86 8.19 16.07
C HIS A 351 1.24 9.00 17.20
N SER A 352 0.28 9.87 16.88
CA SER A 352 -0.38 10.71 17.90
C SER A 352 -1.34 9.95 18.84
N GLY A 353 -1.61 8.69 18.52
CA GLY A 353 -2.62 7.89 19.22
C GLY A 353 -4.05 8.35 18.93
N SER A 354 -5.02 7.50 19.22
CA SER A 354 -6.45 7.87 19.25
C SER A 354 -6.92 7.94 20.69
N LYS A 355 -7.21 9.14 21.18
CA LYS A 355 -7.54 9.35 22.59
C LYS A 355 -8.91 8.80 22.99
N SER A 356 -9.85 8.68 22.04
CA SER A 356 -11.27 8.45 22.35
C SER A 356 -11.59 7.04 22.89
N GLU A 357 -10.74 6.02 22.66
CA GLU A 357 -11.10 4.64 22.93
C GLU A 357 -10.07 3.88 23.80
N ARG A 358 -9.06 4.60 24.30
CA ARG A 358 -7.99 3.97 25.06
C ARG A 358 -8.43 3.65 26.49
N LYS A 359 -8.85 2.41 26.71
CA LYS A 359 -9.18 1.86 28.02
C LYS A 359 -8.45 0.54 28.19
N PHE A 360 -7.79 0.33 29.34
CA PHE A 360 -7.22 -0.96 29.64
C PHE A 360 -8.32 -2.02 29.76
N ILE A 361 -8.17 -3.09 29.01
CA ILE A 361 -9.01 -4.28 29.05
C ILE A 361 -8.14 -5.45 29.46
N ASP A 362 -8.58 -6.21 30.44
CA ASP A 362 -7.92 -7.44 30.87
C ASP A 362 -7.80 -8.42 29.71
N ALA A 363 -6.86 -9.36 29.80
CA ALA A 363 -6.62 -10.33 28.76
C ALA A 363 -7.90 -11.13 28.45
N PRO A 364 -8.36 -11.19 27.20
CA PRO A 364 -9.57 -11.93 26.81
C PRO A 364 -9.55 -13.40 27.25
N TYR A 365 -8.37 -13.99 27.35
CA TYR A 365 -8.17 -15.34 27.86
C TYR A 365 -8.90 -15.59 29.21
N LYS A 366 -8.88 -14.62 30.15
CA LYS A 366 -9.55 -14.76 31.45
C LYS A 366 -11.04 -15.06 31.32
N LYS A 367 -11.66 -14.59 30.26
CA LYS A 367 -13.08 -14.79 29.95
C LYS A 367 -13.30 -15.98 29.05
N ASN A 368 -12.43 -16.17 28.06
CA ASN A 368 -12.64 -17.11 26.97
C ASN A 368 -12.09 -18.52 27.28
N ASN A 369 -11.15 -18.65 28.24
CA ASN A 369 -10.38 -19.85 28.52
C ASN A 369 -9.58 -20.41 27.32
N PHE A 370 -9.26 -19.57 26.35
CA PHE A 370 -8.36 -19.87 25.24
C PHE A 370 -7.66 -18.59 24.76
N ILE A 371 -6.46 -18.76 24.19
CA ILE A 371 -5.67 -17.65 23.63
C ILE A 371 -6.24 -17.19 22.29
N THR A 372 -6.39 -15.88 22.16
CA THR A 372 -6.78 -15.23 20.92
C THR A 372 -5.60 -14.45 20.34
N PHE A 373 -5.09 -14.93 19.22
CA PHE A 373 -4.12 -14.23 18.38
C PHE A 373 -4.81 -13.30 17.37
N CYS A 374 -4.10 -12.31 16.87
CA CYS A 374 -4.53 -11.58 15.69
C CYS A 374 -3.37 -11.22 14.76
N SER A 375 -3.72 -10.94 13.50
CA SER A 375 -2.94 -10.09 12.61
C SER A 375 -3.91 -9.26 11.75
N PHE A 376 -3.88 -7.93 11.95
CA PHE A 376 -4.71 -7.00 11.18
C PHE A 376 -3.92 -6.37 10.03
N ASN A 377 -2.83 -7.03 9.65
CA ASN A 377 -1.99 -6.66 8.53
C ASN A 377 -2.69 -6.92 7.18
N ASN A 378 -2.22 -6.20 6.16
CA ASN A 378 -2.62 -6.45 4.78
C ASN A 378 -2.32 -7.92 4.41
N PHE A 379 -3.28 -8.61 3.81
CA PHE A 379 -3.17 -10.02 3.45
C PHE A 379 -2.03 -10.32 2.48
N CYS A 380 -1.57 -9.35 1.69
CA CYS A 380 -0.36 -9.51 0.87
C CYS A 380 0.91 -9.79 1.68
N LYS A 381 0.96 -9.36 2.95
CA LYS A 381 2.08 -9.64 3.86
C LYS A 381 2.07 -11.06 4.42
N ILE A 382 0.92 -11.76 4.36
CA ILE A 382 0.75 -13.10 4.87
C ILE A 382 1.19 -14.10 3.79
N ASN A 383 2.49 -14.32 3.68
CA ASN A 383 3.11 -15.28 2.76
C ASN A 383 3.05 -16.72 3.27
N LYS A 384 3.57 -17.68 2.51
CA LYS A 384 3.52 -19.10 2.88
C LYS A 384 4.29 -19.42 4.16
N ASN A 385 5.43 -18.78 4.39
CA ASN A 385 6.22 -18.99 5.61
C ASN A 385 5.46 -18.51 6.84
N VAL A 386 4.85 -17.32 6.76
CA VAL A 386 3.99 -16.78 7.83
C VAL A 386 2.84 -17.74 8.14
N ILE A 387 2.15 -18.25 7.12
CA ILE A 387 1.04 -19.21 7.29
C ILE A 387 1.54 -20.49 7.96
N HIS A 388 2.68 -21.03 7.52
CA HIS A 388 3.27 -22.24 8.09
C HIS A 388 3.63 -22.04 9.56
N THR A 389 4.33 -20.96 9.89
CA THR A 389 4.73 -20.60 11.26
C THR A 389 3.51 -20.45 12.18
N TRP A 390 2.51 -19.69 11.75
CA TRP A 390 1.28 -19.51 12.54
C TRP A 390 0.48 -20.80 12.68
N SER A 391 0.48 -21.67 11.66
CA SER A 391 -0.18 -22.97 11.74
C SER A 391 0.48 -23.90 12.75
N GLN A 392 1.80 -23.83 12.92
CA GLN A 392 2.50 -24.59 13.97
C GLN A 392 2.12 -24.10 15.38
N ILE A 393 2.03 -22.78 15.57
CA ILE A 393 1.56 -22.17 16.82
C ILE A 393 0.14 -22.66 17.16
N LEU A 394 -0.79 -22.59 16.20
CA LEU A 394 -2.19 -22.99 16.39
C LEU A 394 -2.34 -24.49 16.69
N LYS A 395 -1.49 -25.34 16.11
CA LYS A 395 -1.45 -26.79 16.42
C LYS A 395 -0.91 -27.08 17.82
N ALA A 396 0.10 -26.33 18.26
CA ALA A 396 0.74 -26.51 19.55
C ALA A 396 -0.14 -26.02 20.72
N ILE A 397 -0.99 -25.02 20.48
CA ILE A 397 -1.83 -24.40 21.52
C ILE A 397 -3.29 -24.75 21.24
N LYS A 398 -3.78 -25.77 21.95
CA LYS A 398 -5.16 -26.27 21.80
C LYS A 398 -6.19 -25.16 22.03
N ASN A 399 -7.24 -25.16 21.21
CA ASN A 399 -8.37 -24.22 21.26
C ASN A 399 -8.02 -22.77 20.98
N SER A 400 -6.74 -22.42 20.68
CA SER A 400 -6.38 -21.06 20.30
C SER A 400 -7.08 -20.63 19.02
N LYS A 401 -7.28 -19.32 18.87
CA LYS A 401 -7.89 -18.71 17.68
C LYS A 401 -6.98 -17.65 17.10
N LEU A 402 -6.92 -17.57 15.78
CA LEU A 402 -6.27 -16.51 15.04
C LEU A 402 -7.31 -15.67 14.31
N ILE A 403 -7.43 -14.41 14.69
CA ILE A 403 -8.33 -13.46 14.03
C ILE A 403 -7.54 -12.70 12.97
N LEU A 404 -7.98 -12.83 11.73
CA LEU A 404 -7.45 -12.09 10.58
C LEU A 404 -8.47 -11.07 10.10
N LYS A 405 -8.00 -9.85 9.81
CA LYS A 405 -8.82 -8.79 9.26
C LYS A 405 -8.02 -8.07 8.17
N PRO A 406 -8.54 -7.97 6.93
CA PRO A 406 -7.83 -7.29 5.87
C PRO A 406 -7.77 -5.78 6.14
N SER A 407 -6.68 -5.14 5.79
CA SER A 407 -6.63 -3.70 5.61
C SER A 407 -7.20 -3.38 4.22
N GLY A 408 -8.49 -3.14 4.13
CA GLY A 408 -9.20 -3.00 2.87
C GLY A 408 -9.85 -4.30 2.40
N ARG A 409 -10.48 -4.25 1.20
CA ARG A 409 -11.23 -5.38 0.65
C ARG A 409 -10.31 -6.25 -0.20
N LEU A 410 -9.63 -7.17 0.45
CA LEU A 410 -8.81 -8.17 -0.21
C LEU A 410 -9.51 -9.55 -0.13
N ASP A 411 -9.32 -10.33 -1.17
CA ASP A 411 -9.88 -11.68 -1.23
C ASP A 411 -9.18 -12.62 -0.24
N ALA A 412 -9.94 -13.22 0.64
CA ALA A 412 -9.41 -14.15 1.65
C ALA A 412 -9.33 -15.61 1.16
N ARG A 413 -9.78 -15.92 -0.07
CA ARG A 413 -9.87 -17.31 -0.57
C ARG A 413 -8.53 -18.02 -0.55
N ARG A 414 -7.46 -17.35 -0.96
CA ARG A 414 -6.11 -17.92 -0.91
C ARG A 414 -5.73 -18.31 0.52
N LEU A 415 -5.87 -17.39 1.46
CA LEU A 415 -5.51 -17.64 2.86
C LEU A 415 -6.35 -18.76 3.48
N LYS A 416 -7.67 -18.79 3.20
CA LYS A 416 -8.56 -19.86 3.66
C LYS A 416 -8.10 -21.22 3.14
N ALA A 417 -7.74 -21.31 1.85
CA ALA A 417 -7.25 -22.55 1.24
C ALA A 417 -5.90 -22.99 1.87
N GLU A 418 -4.95 -22.06 2.06
CA GLU A 418 -3.63 -22.38 2.62
C GLU A 418 -3.75 -22.84 4.10
N PHE A 419 -4.54 -22.17 4.94
CA PHE A 419 -4.78 -22.62 6.32
C PHE A 419 -5.51 -23.97 6.38
N LYS A 420 -6.40 -24.26 5.44
CA LYS A 420 -7.03 -25.58 5.28
C LYS A 420 -5.99 -26.64 4.92
N ASN A 421 -5.09 -26.36 3.98
CA ASN A 421 -4.00 -27.26 3.62
C ASN A 421 -3.07 -27.54 4.82
N CYS A 422 -2.92 -26.57 5.72
CA CYS A 422 -2.21 -26.76 6.99
C CYS A 422 -3.04 -27.46 8.09
N GLY A 423 -4.33 -27.73 7.88
CA GLY A 423 -5.22 -28.42 8.83
C GLY A 423 -5.57 -27.58 10.08
N VAL A 424 -5.64 -26.26 9.94
CA VAL A 424 -5.96 -25.32 11.05
C VAL A 424 -7.10 -24.35 10.72
N GLU A 425 -7.86 -24.61 9.67
CA GLU A 425 -8.94 -23.74 9.19
C GLU A 425 -9.99 -23.40 10.28
N ASN A 426 -10.26 -24.33 11.19
CA ASN A 426 -11.21 -24.15 12.31
C ASN A 426 -10.67 -23.23 13.42
N SER A 427 -9.37 -22.95 13.42
CA SER A 427 -8.71 -22.04 14.37
C SER A 427 -8.55 -20.64 13.80
N VAL A 428 -8.85 -20.40 12.51
CA VAL A 428 -8.68 -19.10 11.86
C VAL A 428 -10.03 -18.44 11.58
N ILE A 429 -10.19 -17.22 12.08
CA ILE A 429 -11.42 -16.43 11.95
C ILE A 429 -11.13 -15.23 11.06
N PHE A 430 -11.86 -15.12 9.96
CA PHE A 430 -11.79 -13.96 9.05
C PHE A 430 -12.90 -12.98 9.43
N LYS A 431 -12.53 -11.85 10.03
CA LYS A 431 -13.47 -10.75 10.32
C LYS A 431 -13.54 -9.80 9.13
N GLU A 432 -14.68 -9.16 8.94
CA GLU A 432 -14.85 -8.12 7.94
C GLU A 432 -14.14 -6.82 8.36
N ASN A 433 -13.87 -5.97 7.36
CA ASN A 433 -13.30 -4.67 7.60
C ASN A 433 -14.33 -3.73 8.23
N LEU A 434 -13.97 -3.09 9.31
CA LEU A 434 -14.84 -2.13 10.00
C LEU A 434 -14.71 -0.74 9.36
N LYS A 435 -15.84 -0.04 9.23
CA LYS A 435 -15.88 1.29 8.59
C LYS A 435 -15.29 2.39 9.50
N SER A 436 -15.33 2.18 10.80
CA SER A 436 -14.92 3.15 11.80
C SER A 436 -13.55 2.80 12.39
N VAL A 437 -12.64 3.77 12.47
CA VAL A 437 -11.35 3.66 13.17
C VAL A 437 -11.58 3.27 14.65
N LYS A 438 -12.61 3.81 15.27
CA LYS A 438 -13.01 3.51 16.64
C LYS A 438 -13.31 2.01 16.82
N ASP A 439 -14.14 1.43 15.95
CA ASP A 439 -14.51 0.03 16.03
C ASP A 439 -13.33 -0.88 15.63
N HIS A 440 -12.48 -0.39 14.73
CA HIS A 440 -11.22 -1.06 14.41
C HIS A 440 -10.33 -1.19 15.66
N LEU A 441 -10.08 -0.11 16.39
CA LEU A 441 -9.29 -0.13 17.62
C LEU A 441 -9.93 -1.01 18.70
N LYS A 442 -11.27 -0.95 18.86
CA LYS A 442 -11.98 -1.83 19.80
C LYS A 442 -11.78 -3.32 19.51
N SER A 443 -11.52 -3.70 18.24
CA SER A 443 -11.26 -5.10 17.89
C SER A 443 -10.03 -5.68 18.59
N TYR A 444 -9.07 -4.85 19.03
CA TYR A 444 -7.92 -5.29 19.82
C TYR A 444 -8.29 -5.70 21.26
N ASN A 445 -9.47 -5.31 21.75
CA ASN A 445 -9.95 -5.70 23.07
C ASN A 445 -10.23 -7.22 23.18
N ASP A 446 -10.44 -7.89 22.05
CA ASP A 446 -10.67 -9.35 21.98
C ASP A 446 -9.35 -10.13 21.79
N ILE A 447 -8.18 -9.49 21.84
CA ILE A 447 -6.90 -10.05 21.44
C ILE A 447 -5.95 -10.18 22.64
N ASP A 448 -5.33 -11.35 22.81
CA ASP A 448 -4.30 -11.58 23.82
C ASP A 448 -2.90 -11.23 23.31
N LEU A 449 -2.57 -11.61 22.08
CA LEU A 449 -1.26 -11.41 21.46
C LEU A 449 -1.39 -11.18 19.95
N ALA A 450 -0.76 -10.13 19.44
CA ALA A 450 -0.68 -9.89 18.01
C ALA A 450 0.54 -10.59 17.40
N LEU A 451 0.32 -11.27 16.26
CA LEU A 451 1.36 -11.95 15.48
C LEU A 451 1.72 -11.08 14.27
N ASP A 452 2.94 -10.55 14.29
CA ASP A 452 3.43 -9.74 13.18
C ASP A 452 3.82 -10.60 11.97
N THR A 453 3.72 -10.02 10.79
CA THR A 453 4.13 -10.64 9.52
C THR A 453 5.62 -10.44 9.25
N PHE A 454 6.20 -11.33 8.46
CA PHE A 454 7.60 -11.26 8.02
C PHE A 454 7.76 -11.79 6.59
N PRO A 455 8.72 -11.27 5.79
CA PRO A 455 9.69 -10.24 6.13
C PRO A 455 9.08 -8.83 6.18
N TYR A 456 7.91 -8.60 5.62
CA TYR A 456 7.24 -7.30 5.63
C TYR A 456 6.44 -7.12 6.93
N ASN A 457 7.02 -6.38 7.89
CA ASN A 457 6.38 -6.16 9.18
C ASN A 457 5.14 -5.25 9.10
N GLY A 458 4.29 -5.35 10.14
CA GLY A 458 3.30 -4.34 10.46
C GLY A 458 3.99 -3.05 10.95
N VAL A 459 3.43 -1.90 10.60
CA VAL A 459 3.82 -0.61 11.18
C VAL A 459 2.60 -0.03 11.88
N THR A 460 1.66 0.56 11.17
CA THR A 460 0.44 1.15 11.76
C THR A 460 -0.30 0.16 12.66
N THR A 461 -0.49 -1.08 12.20
CA THR A 461 -1.16 -2.13 12.98
C THR A 461 -0.41 -2.51 14.25
N SER A 462 0.91 -2.45 14.26
CA SER A 462 1.72 -2.69 15.47
C SER A 462 1.62 -1.52 16.45
N PHE A 463 1.63 -0.28 15.96
CA PHE A 463 1.35 0.91 16.78
C PHE A 463 -0.05 0.85 17.40
N GLU A 464 -1.06 0.46 16.64
CA GLU A 464 -2.45 0.34 17.11
C GLU A 464 -2.59 -0.75 18.17
N ALA A 465 -1.99 -1.92 17.96
CA ALA A 465 -1.97 -3.01 18.93
C ALA A 465 -1.35 -2.54 20.26
N ILE A 466 -0.16 -1.94 20.21
CA ILE A 466 0.56 -1.41 21.36
C ILE A 466 -0.26 -0.32 22.06
N TRP A 467 -0.87 0.60 21.29
CA TRP A 467 -1.74 1.63 21.83
C TRP A 467 -2.90 1.08 22.66
N MET A 468 -3.45 -0.05 22.22
CA MET A 468 -4.54 -0.77 22.90
C MET A 468 -4.06 -1.75 23.99
N GLY A 469 -2.75 -1.80 24.27
CA GLY A 469 -2.17 -2.67 25.28
C GLY A 469 -2.03 -4.14 24.82
N VAL A 470 -2.02 -4.39 23.51
CA VAL A 470 -1.81 -5.73 22.95
C VAL A 470 -0.33 -5.88 22.56
N PRO A 471 0.41 -6.83 23.16
CA PRO A 471 1.79 -7.10 22.78
C PRO A 471 1.87 -7.63 21.35
N VAL A 472 2.96 -7.27 20.65
CA VAL A 472 3.22 -7.68 19.27
C VAL A 472 4.45 -8.57 19.22
N LEU A 473 4.28 -9.84 18.90
CA LEU A 473 5.40 -10.73 18.62
C LEU A 473 5.87 -10.51 17.19
N THR A 474 7.12 -10.11 17.01
CA THR A 474 7.74 -9.86 15.72
C THR A 474 9.00 -10.68 15.52
N MET A 475 9.49 -10.78 14.29
CA MET A 475 10.74 -11.47 13.95
C MET A 475 11.77 -10.44 13.50
N LYS A 476 13.03 -10.62 13.93
CA LYS A 476 14.17 -9.82 13.53
C LYS A 476 14.39 -9.90 12.01
N GLY A 477 14.62 -8.76 11.40
CA GLY A 477 14.77 -8.65 9.96
C GLY A 477 16.21 -8.38 9.50
N TYR A 478 16.33 -8.18 8.18
CA TYR A 478 17.62 -8.02 7.49
C TYR A 478 17.72 -6.73 6.67
N ASN A 479 16.68 -5.92 6.63
CA ASN A 479 16.67 -4.59 5.99
C ASN A 479 15.63 -3.69 6.68
N PHE A 480 15.54 -2.44 6.28
CA PHE A 480 14.64 -1.45 6.86
C PHE A 480 13.21 -2.00 7.01
N ASN A 481 12.61 -2.44 5.90
CA ASN A 481 11.23 -2.92 5.85
C ASN A 481 10.96 -4.09 6.83
N SER A 482 11.91 -5.02 6.96
CA SER A 482 11.77 -6.21 7.80
C SER A 482 12.19 -6.00 9.26
N ARG A 483 12.74 -4.84 9.61
CA ARG A 483 13.12 -4.46 10.98
C ARG A 483 12.15 -3.48 11.64
N CYS A 484 11.08 -3.08 10.96
CA CYS A 484 10.10 -2.15 11.53
C CYS A 484 9.53 -2.65 12.86
N GLY A 485 9.14 -3.94 12.94
CA GLY A 485 8.66 -4.57 14.16
C GLY A 485 9.71 -4.60 15.27
N GLU A 486 10.97 -4.87 14.91
CA GLU A 486 12.11 -4.84 15.85
C GLU A 486 12.30 -3.44 16.45
N SER A 487 12.31 -2.40 15.61
CA SER A 487 12.45 -1.02 16.08
C SER A 487 11.29 -0.61 16.99
N ILE A 488 10.05 -0.94 16.62
CA ILE A 488 8.86 -0.66 17.42
C ILE A 488 8.98 -1.33 18.80
N ASN A 489 9.29 -2.62 18.84
CA ASN A 489 9.38 -3.36 20.10
C ASN A 489 10.55 -2.90 21.00
N LYS A 490 11.69 -2.53 20.42
CA LYS A 490 12.79 -1.95 21.18
C LYS A 490 12.41 -0.60 21.80
N ASN A 491 11.68 0.23 21.06
CA ASN A 491 11.28 1.56 21.52
C ASN A 491 10.13 1.55 22.56
N ILE A 492 9.35 0.48 22.68
CA ILE A 492 8.42 0.26 23.78
C ILE A 492 9.05 -0.54 24.94
N GLY A 493 10.31 -0.91 24.83
CA GLY A 493 10.99 -1.70 25.89
C GLY A 493 10.66 -3.19 25.90
N MET A 494 10.14 -3.75 24.79
CA MET A 494 9.68 -5.13 24.66
C MET A 494 10.65 -6.00 23.84
N LYS A 495 11.93 -6.01 24.18
CA LYS A 495 12.95 -6.81 23.48
C LYS A 495 12.64 -8.32 23.50
N SER A 496 12.00 -8.84 24.55
CA SER A 496 11.57 -10.24 24.66
C SER A 496 10.53 -10.65 23.61
N MET A 497 9.86 -9.67 22.99
CA MET A 497 8.87 -9.88 21.93
C MET A 497 9.49 -9.89 20.52
N ILE A 498 10.81 -9.92 20.41
CA ILE A 498 11.54 -10.00 19.14
C ILE A 498 12.13 -11.41 19.03
N ALA A 499 11.68 -12.17 18.05
CA ALA A 499 12.22 -13.49 17.75
C ALA A 499 13.42 -13.40 16.80
N GLU A 500 14.42 -14.24 16.99
CA GLU A 500 15.62 -14.29 16.14
C GLU A 500 15.34 -14.99 14.80
N ASP A 501 14.48 -16.02 14.81
CA ASP A 501 14.09 -16.82 13.64
C ASP A 501 12.67 -17.38 13.81
N GLU A 502 12.21 -18.18 12.83
CA GLU A 502 10.88 -18.78 12.81
C GLU A 502 10.66 -19.75 13.99
N ASN A 503 11.67 -20.50 14.40
CA ASN A 503 11.57 -21.43 15.53
C ASN A 503 11.46 -20.68 16.86
N ASP A 504 12.27 -19.65 17.05
CA ASP A 504 12.18 -18.78 18.23
C ASP A 504 10.84 -18.04 18.27
N TYR A 505 10.31 -17.64 17.11
CA TYR A 505 8.98 -17.02 17.00
C TYR A 505 7.88 -17.98 17.49
N ILE A 506 7.91 -19.24 17.06
CA ILE A 506 6.96 -20.27 17.48
C ILE A 506 7.09 -20.53 18.99
N ASN A 507 8.32 -20.71 19.48
CA ASN A 507 8.59 -21.00 20.89
C ASN A 507 8.12 -19.86 21.79
N LYS A 508 8.41 -18.60 21.45
CA LYS A 508 7.95 -17.42 22.21
C LYS A 508 6.41 -17.35 22.27
N ALA A 509 5.73 -17.61 21.15
CA ALA A 509 4.27 -17.63 21.15
C ALA A 509 3.70 -18.72 22.06
N ILE A 510 4.31 -19.92 22.06
CA ILE A 510 3.91 -21.05 22.91
C ILE A 510 4.19 -20.75 24.39
N GLU A 511 5.38 -20.23 24.72
CA GLU A 511 5.76 -19.89 26.08
C GLU A 511 4.84 -18.83 26.70
N LEU A 512 4.58 -17.73 25.95
CA LEU A 512 3.66 -16.67 26.38
C LEU A 512 2.23 -17.18 26.58
N SER A 513 1.82 -18.17 25.78
CA SER A 513 0.48 -18.77 25.90
C SER A 513 0.36 -19.72 27.10
N LYS A 514 1.47 -20.22 27.62
CA LYS A 514 1.51 -21.05 28.84
C LYS A 514 1.66 -20.20 30.11
N ASP A 515 2.38 -19.09 30.02
CA ASP A 515 2.61 -18.17 31.14
C ASP A 515 1.68 -16.93 31.03
N LEU A 516 0.44 -17.14 31.41
CA LEU A 516 -0.61 -16.14 31.27
C LEU A 516 -0.43 -14.94 32.21
N GLU A 517 0.15 -15.16 33.41
CA GLU A 517 0.46 -14.05 34.32
C GLU A 517 1.50 -13.13 33.72
N LYS A 518 2.54 -13.69 33.12
CA LYS A 518 3.55 -12.94 32.37
C LYS A 518 2.91 -12.17 31.18
N LEU A 519 2.03 -12.80 30.41
CA LEU A 519 1.33 -12.16 29.30
C LEU A 519 0.47 -10.98 29.78
N ILE A 520 -0.27 -11.14 30.88
CA ILE A 520 -1.08 -10.08 31.49
C ILE A 520 -0.19 -8.92 31.97
N SER A 521 0.91 -9.26 32.63
CA SER A 521 1.89 -8.25 33.09
C SER A 521 2.46 -7.44 31.92
N ILE A 522 2.84 -8.10 30.82
CA ILE A 522 3.32 -7.46 29.60
C ILE A 522 2.25 -6.53 29.00
N ARG A 523 1.00 -6.99 28.91
CA ARG A 523 -0.13 -6.19 28.42
C ARG A 523 -0.32 -4.90 29.23
N LYS A 524 -0.32 -5.04 30.56
CA LYS A 524 -0.47 -3.90 31.48
C LYS A 524 0.68 -2.91 31.31
N LYS A 525 1.92 -3.41 31.29
CA LYS A 525 3.13 -2.60 31.10
C LYS A 525 3.09 -1.83 29.77
N ILE A 526 2.79 -2.49 28.66
CA ILE A 526 2.67 -1.86 27.33
C ILE A 526 1.61 -0.76 27.37
N PHE A 527 0.44 -1.05 27.95
CA PHE A 527 -0.62 -0.06 28.05
C PHE A 527 -0.18 1.16 28.85
N ASP A 528 0.45 0.98 30.00
CA ASP A 528 0.89 2.09 30.85
C ASP A 528 2.02 2.90 30.20
N ASP A 529 3.02 2.24 29.61
CA ASP A 529 4.22 2.86 29.06
C ASP A 529 3.99 3.52 27.68
N ALA A 530 2.97 3.11 26.92
CA ALA A 530 2.79 3.52 25.51
C ALA A 530 2.82 5.04 25.35
N ILE A 531 2.08 5.80 26.13
CA ILE A 531 1.93 7.27 25.98
C ILE A 531 3.27 8.00 26.13
N SER A 532 4.10 7.55 27.08
CA SER A 532 5.42 8.15 27.35
C SER A 532 6.52 7.60 26.44
N SER A 533 6.27 6.48 25.75
CA SER A 533 7.25 5.85 24.88
C SER A 533 7.57 6.70 23.65
N PRO A 534 8.73 6.49 23.02
CA PRO A 534 9.07 7.15 21.76
C PRO A 534 8.04 6.99 20.66
N LEU A 535 7.24 5.92 20.70
CA LEU A 535 6.19 5.64 19.71
C LEU A 535 5.10 6.71 19.68
N PHE A 536 4.78 7.30 20.85
CA PHE A 536 3.65 8.20 21.01
C PHE A 536 4.01 9.54 21.67
N ASN A 537 5.29 9.74 22.03
CA ASN A 537 5.77 11.00 22.56
C ASN A 537 5.98 12.02 21.43
N VAL A 538 4.84 12.55 20.94
CA VAL A 538 4.76 13.46 19.80
C VAL A 538 5.68 14.67 19.96
N LYS A 539 5.72 15.30 21.13
CA LYS A 539 6.52 16.51 21.38
C LYS A 539 8.03 16.23 21.22
N ASN A 540 8.51 15.14 21.82
CA ASN A 540 9.92 14.79 21.71
C ASN A 540 10.29 14.41 20.28
N TYR A 541 9.44 13.62 19.61
CA TYR A 541 9.66 13.22 18.24
C TYR A 541 9.75 14.43 17.29
N THR A 542 8.77 15.34 17.35
CA THR A 542 8.72 16.50 16.45
C THR A 542 9.87 17.48 16.69
N ASN A 543 10.28 17.67 17.94
CA ASN A 543 11.47 18.48 18.26
C ASN A 543 12.73 17.86 17.62
N ASN A 544 12.93 16.56 17.76
CA ASN A 544 14.08 15.86 17.15
C ASN A 544 14.01 15.93 15.62
N PHE A 545 12.86 15.70 15.03
CA PHE A 545 12.64 15.76 13.58
C PHE A 545 13.02 17.13 13.03
N PHE A 546 12.46 18.22 13.55
CA PHE A 546 12.72 19.55 13.03
C PHE A 546 14.13 20.06 13.35
N ASN A 547 14.73 19.65 14.46
CA ASN A 547 16.13 19.94 14.74
C ASN A 547 17.07 19.27 13.73
N LEU A 548 16.83 18.00 13.37
CA LEU A 548 17.61 17.32 12.33
C LEU A 548 17.44 18.00 10.96
N ILE A 549 16.22 18.35 10.59
CA ILE A 549 15.90 19.00 9.31
C ILE A 549 16.52 20.40 9.21
N LYS A 550 16.54 21.16 10.30
CA LYS A 550 17.14 22.52 10.34
C LYS A 550 18.65 22.52 10.14
N ASN A 551 19.32 21.41 10.45
CA ASN A 551 20.78 21.28 10.37
C ASN A 551 21.27 20.62 9.07
N LEU A 552 20.40 20.37 8.09
CA LEU A 552 20.75 19.91 6.75
C LEU A 552 21.13 21.07 5.85
#